data_9dcbb02aca8e23083f395ab7870a6fbc
#
_entry.id   9dcbb02aca8e23083f395ab7870a6fbc
#
_cell.length_a   1.000
_cell.length_b   1.000
_cell.length_c   1.000
_cell.angle_alpha   90.00
_cell.angle_beta   90.00
_cell.angle_gamma   90.00
#
_symmetry.space_group_name_H-M   'P 1'
#
loop_
_entity.id
_entity.type
_entity.pdbx_description
1 polymer ?
#
loop_
_entity_poly.entity_id
_entity_poly.type
_entity_poly.pdbx_seq_one_letter_code
_entity_poly.pdbx_strand_id
1 'polypeptide(L)'
;KPSISMQKKGDASAYKGAFLYLSEAQASPKTITFIPGRDGKVYERRITGAGEFVTPAENITVLDEIRPGFHPSLPRIPYSLMEQAIGLFRTMIRKGKGRQPAEALVHFYWDKQEQRYFIRVPKQIVSGVSVDALLDDEELMTSDRYIHYADLHSHNRMPAVFSKTDDHDERATRVYMV
;
A
#
# COMPACT_ATOMS: atom_id res chain seq x y z
N LYS A 1 -6.61 7.25 50.65
CA LYS A 1 -5.99 6.94 49.37
C LYS A 1 -7.01 7.24 48.27
N PRO A 2 -6.72 8.07 47.27
CA PRO A 2 -7.62 8.26 46.15
C PRO A 2 -7.76 6.93 45.40
N SER A 3 -8.96 6.40 45.29
CA SER A 3 -9.26 5.23 44.48
C SER A 3 -9.40 5.67 43.03
N ILE A 4 -8.54 5.20 42.15
CA ILE A 4 -8.73 5.35 40.71
C ILE A 4 -9.70 4.26 40.30
N SER A 5 -10.96 4.60 40.03
CA SER A 5 -11.90 3.68 39.43
C SER A 5 -11.53 3.50 37.94
N MET A 6 -11.25 2.30 37.52
CA MET A 6 -11.13 1.98 36.10
C MET A 6 -12.50 2.11 35.43
N GLN A 7 -12.69 3.14 34.59
CA GLN A 7 -13.90 3.29 33.81
C GLN A 7 -13.98 2.20 32.71
N LYS A 8 -15.18 1.66 32.49
CA LYS A 8 -15.43 0.72 31.41
C LYS A 8 -15.20 1.37 30.04
N LYS A 9 -14.75 0.60 29.06
CA LYS A 9 -14.42 1.05 27.69
C LYS A 9 -15.53 1.90 27.02
N GLY A 10 -16.80 1.72 27.41
CA GLY A 10 -17.95 2.48 26.91
C GLY A 10 -18.00 3.95 27.37
N ASP A 11 -17.44 4.29 28.55
CA ASP A 11 -17.53 5.63 29.10
C ASP A 11 -16.48 6.60 28.52
N ALA A 12 -15.42 6.07 27.91
CA ALA A 12 -14.34 6.88 27.35
C ALA A 12 -14.82 7.75 26.17
N SER A 13 -15.80 7.29 25.40
CA SER A 13 -16.34 8.03 24.25
C SER A 13 -17.09 9.32 24.65
N ALA A 14 -17.53 9.44 25.91
CA ALA A 14 -18.23 10.63 26.40
C ALA A 14 -17.30 11.86 26.43
N TYR A 15 -16.02 11.68 26.78
CA TYR A 15 -15.06 12.77 26.97
C TYR A 15 -13.79 12.66 26.09
N LYS A 16 -13.63 11.58 25.33
CA LYS A 16 -12.52 11.36 24.38
C LYS A 16 -13.01 11.35 22.93
N GLY A 17 -12.21 11.87 22.04
CA GLY A 17 -12.49 11.85 20.59
C GLY A 17 -11.22 11.91 19.77
N ALA A 18 -11.27 11.40 18.54
CA ALA A 18 -10.21 11.53 17.55
C ALA A 18 -10.73 12.40 16.38
N PHE A 19 -9.93 13.35 15.95
CA PHE A 19 -10.29 14.31 14.91
C PHE A 19 -9.15 14.45 13.92
N LEU A 20 -9.48 14.61 12.66
CA LEU A 20 -8.48 14.77 11.61
C LEU A 20 -7.86 16.18 11.63
N TYR A 21 -8.65 17.19 12.01
CA TYR A 21 -8.22 18.59 12.03
C TYR A 21 -8.26 19.18 13.43
N LEU A 22 -7.28 20.05 13.74
CA LEU A 22 -7.20 20.75 15.02
C LEU A 22 -8.45 21.61 15.28
N SER A 23 -9.00 22.26 14.25
CA SER A 23 -10.20 23.09 14.37
C SER A 23 -11.43 22.30 14.82
N GLU A 24 -11.57 21.06 14.35
CA GLU A 24 -12.65 20.16 14.77
C GLU A 24 -12.48 19.73 16.23
N ALA A 25 -11.24 19.41 16.61
CA ALA A 25 -10.92 19.07 17.99
C ALA A 25 -11.19 20.23 18.95
N GLN A 26 -10.89 21.47 18.52
CA GLN A 26 -11.14 22.68 19.29
C GLN A 26 -12.63 23.01 19.43
N ALA A 27 -13.43 22.76 18.38
CA ALA A 27 -14.89 22.93 18.41
C ALA A 27 -15.62 21.85 19.20
N SER A 28 -14.96 20.71 19.46
CA SER A 28 -15.55 19.59 20.18
C SER A 28 -15.69 19.86 21.67
N PRO A 29 -16.80 19.42 22.31
CA PRO A 29 -16.96 19.48 23.77
C PRO A 29 -16.08 18.44 24.51
N LYS A 30 -15.34 17.58 23.75
CA LYS A 30 -14.48 16.57 24.34
C LYS A 30 -13.29 17.19 25.06
N THR A 31 -13.02 16.76 26.27
CA THR A 31 -11.91 17.28 27.09
C THR A 31 -10.58 16.65 26.76
N ILE A 32 -10.61 15.46 26.12
CA ILE A 32 -9.42 14.77 25.61
C ILE A 32 -9.64 14.46 24.12
N THR A 33 -8.75 14.94 23.28
CA THR A 33 -8.82 14.69 21.83
C THR A 33 -7.48 14.26 21.27
N PHE A 34 -7.50 13.39 20.26
CA PHE A 34 -6.34 12.90 19.55
C PHE A 34 -6.36 13.44 18.12
N ILE A 35 -5.23 13.98 17.67
CA ILE A 35 -5.12 14.71 16.40
C ILE A 35 -3.84 14.28 15.70
N PRO A 36 -3.89 13.79 14.44
CA PRO A 36 -2.69 13.56 13.67
C PRO A 36 -2.01 14.87 13.28
N GLY A 37 -0.72 14.97 13.50
CA GLY A 37 0.10 16.10 13.08
C GLY A 37 0.69 15.91 11.70
N ARG A 38 1.08 17.02 11.05
CA ARG A 38 1.76 17.02 9.75
C ARG A 38 3.11 16.30 9.78
N ASP A 39 3.71 16.19 10.96
CA ASP A 39 4.96 15.47 11.20
C ASP A 39 4.79 13.95 11.34
N GLY A 40 3.58 13.43 11.10
CA GLY A 40 3.26 12.02 11.19
C GLY A 40 3.04 11.49 12.62
N LYS A 41 3.09 12.36 13.64
CA LYS A 41 2.80 11.97 15.01
C LYS A 41 1.33 12.19 15.34
N VAL A 42 0.84 11.48 16.38
CA VAL A 42 -0.46 11.75 16.98
C VAL A 42 -0.25 12.60 18.22
N TYR A 43 -1.05 13.64 18.37
CA TYR A 43 -1.05 14.53 19.54
C TYR A 43 -2.28 14.30 20.39
N GLU A 44 -2.09 14.30 21.70
CA GLU A 44 -3.17 14.34 22.68
C GLU A 44 -3.35 15.79 23.13
N ARG A 45 -4.58 16.28 22.99
CA ARG A 45 -5.01 17.58 23.50
C ARG A 45 -5.89 17.37 24.72
N ARG A 46 -5.56 18.00 25.84
CA ARG A 46 -6.36 17.98 27.08
C ARG A 46 -6.78 19.36 27.47
N ILE A 47 -8.06 19.54 27.82
CA ILE A 47 -8.59 20.76 28.40
C ILE A 47 -8.75 20.54 29.89
N THR A 48 -8.19 21.46 30.66
CA THR A 48 -8.28 21.48 32.13
C THR A 48 -8.66 22.87 32.62
N GLY A 49 -8.93 23.02 33.89
CA GLY A 49 -9.15 24.35 34.49
C GLY A 49 -7.94 25.27 34.45
N ALA A 50 -6.73 24.75 34.25
CA ALA A 50 -5.50 25.51 34.08
C ALA A 50 -5.20 25.92 32.63
N GLY A 51 -5.89 25.34 31.66
CA GLY A 51 -5.68 25.61 30.23
C GLY A 51 -5.67 24.38 29.36
N GLU A 52 -5.16 24.57 28.16
CA GLU A 52 -5.05 23.52 27.12
C GLU A 52 -3.62 23.00 27.08
N PHE A 53 -3.49 21.68 27.12
CA PHE A 53 -2.22 20.96 26.95
C PHE A 53 -2.26 20.19 25.64
N VAL A 54 -1.23 20.32 24.84
CA VAL A 54 -1.03 19.55 23.59
C VAL A 54 0.34 18.87 23.65
N THR A 55 0.34 17.56 23.67
CA THR A 55 1.56 16.76 23.80
C THR A 55 1.57 15.61 22.78
N PRO A 56 2.72 15.18 22.29
CA PRO A 56 2.80 13.93 21.54
C PRO A 56 2.19 12.78 22.36
N ALA A 57 1.36 11.98 21.72
CA ALA A 57 0.69 10.86 22.37
C ALA A 57 1.40 9.55 22.05
N GLU A 58 1.70 8.80 23.11
CA GLU A 58 2.27 7.45 23.00
C GLU A 58 1.31 6.46 23.69
N ASN A 59 1.22 5.24 23.14
CA ASN A 59 0.43 4.16 23.73
C ASN A 59 -1.03 4.53 24.03
N ILE A 60 -1.75 5.01 22.99
CA ILE A 60 -3.13 5.47 23.13
C ILE A 60 -4.07 4.27 23.28
N THR A 61 -4.31 3.84 24.50
CA THR A 61 -5.07 2.61 24.82
C THR A 61 -6.55 2.63 24.40
N VAL A 62 -7.08 3.78 24.00
CA VAL A 62 -8.47 3.93 23.54
C VAL A 62 -8.61 3.77 22.03
N LEU A 63 -7.52 3.77 21.28
CA LEU A 63 -7.51 3.48 19.86
C LEU A 63 -7.25 1.98 19.63
N ASP A 64 -7.73 1.50 18.50
CA ASP A 64 -7.51 0.12 18.11
C ASP A 64 -6.07 -0.11 17.59
N GLU A 65 -5.58 -1.31 17.79
CA GLU A 65 -4.34 -1.75 17.16
C GLU A 65 -4.57 -1.94 15.67
N ILE A 66 -3.87 -1.15 14.85
CA ILE A 66 -3.95 -1.25 13.40
C ILE A 66 -2.77 -2.06 12.88
N ARG A 67 -3.07 -3.14 12.19
CA ARG A 67 -2.05 -3.94 11.50
C ARG A 67 -1.87 -3.41 10.09
N PRO A 68 -0.71 -2.83 9.76
CA PRO A 68 -0.43 -2.41 8.40
C PRO A 68 -0.36 -3.60 7.47
N GLY A 69 -0.75 -3.41 6.22
CA GLY A 69 -0.67 -4.46 5.20
C GLY A 69 -1.71 -4.30 4.11
N PHE A 70 -1.59 -5.13 3.10
CA PHE A 70 -2.56 -5.24 2.03
C PHE A 70 -3.55 -6.37 2.33
N HIS A 71 -4.84 -6.06 2.32
CA HIS A 71 -5.93 -7.02 2.49
C HIS A 71 -6.65 -7.19 1.15
N PRO A 72 -6.30 -8.21 0.33
CA PRO A 72 -6.88 -8.38 -0.99
C PRO A 72 -8.38 -8.69 -0.89
N SER A 73 -9.17 -7.98 -1.70
CA SER A 73 -10.60 -8.25 -1.89
C SER A 73 -10.88 -9.15 -3.09
N LEU A 74 -9.90 -9.34 -3.98
CA LEU A 74 -9.99 -10.21 -5.14
C LEU A 74 -9.45 -11.60 -4.81
N PRO A 75 -9.85 -12.63 -5.57
CA PRO A 75 -9.31 -13.97 -5.41
C PRO A 75 -7.79 -14.00 -5.58
N ARG A 76 -7.16 -15.07 -5.13
CA ARG A 76 -5.72 -15.28 -5.38
C ARG A 76 -5.44 -15.41 -6.88
N ILE A 77 -4.33 -14.86 -7.35
CA ILE A 77 -3.83 -15.07 -8.72
C ILE A 77 -3.68 -16.58 -8.95
N PRO A 78 -4.27 -17.13 -10.03
CA PRO A 78 -4.09 -18.53 -10.39
C PRO A 78 -2.62 -18.88 -10.62
N TYR A 79 -2.17 -20.01 -10.07
CA TYR A 79 -0.79 -20.45 -10.22
C TYR A 79 -0.36 -20.59 -11.69
N SER A 80 -1.27 -21.00 -12.56
CA SER A 80 -1.01 -21.11 -14.01
C SER A 80 -0.60 -19.79 -14.67
N LEU A 81 -1.11 -18.65 -14.20
CA LEU A 81 -0.69 -17.34 -14.69
C LEU A 81 0.71 -16.97 -14.18
N MET A 82 1.04 -17.33 -12.95
CA MET A 82 2.39 -17.18 -12.41
C MET A 82 3.39 -18.03 -13.18
N GLU A 83 3.04 -19.28 -13.52
CA GLU A 83 3.88 -20.15 -14.34
C GLU A 83 4.12 -19.56 -15.74
N GLN A 84 3.10 -18.95 -16.36
CA GLN A 84 3.24 -18.29 -17.66
C GLN A 84 4.21 -17.10 -17.57
N ALA A 85 4.08 -16.24 -16.55
CA ALA A 85 4.97 -15.12 -16.34
C ALA A 85 6.42 -15.56 -16.11
N ILE A 86 6.64 -16.55 -15.24
CA ILE A 86 7.97 -17.14 -14.98
C ILE A 86 8.52 -17.79 -16.25
N GLY A 87 7.68 -18.47 -17.03
CA GLY A 87 8.05 -19.06 -18.32
C GLY A 87 8.55 -18.02 -19.32
N LEU A 88 7.88 -16.86 -19.38
CA LEU A 88 8.32 -15.72 -20.18
C LEU A 88 9.70 -15.24 -19.72
N PHE A 89 9.89 -14.99 -18.42
CA PHE A 89 11.18 -14.53 -17.87
C PHE A 89 12.33 -15.50 -18.20
N ARG A 90 12.11 -16.80 -18.04
CA ARG A 90 13.09 -17.83 -18.41
C ARG A 90 13.44 -17.78 -19.91
N THR A 91 12.48 -17.42 -20.75
CA THR A 91 12.70 -17.26 -22.19
C THR A 91 13.55 -16.02 -22.49
N MET A 92 13.31 -14.92 -21.79
CA MET A 92 14.08 -13.68 -21.93
C MET A 92 15.54 -13.86 -21.48
N ILE A 93 15.78 -14.61 -20.42
CA ILE A 93 17.13 -14.96 -19.96
C ILE A 93 17.87 -15.89 -20.96
N ARG A 94 17.15 -16.78 -21.63
CA ARG A 94 17.74 -17.79 -22.54
C ARG A 94 17.96 -17.33 -23.98
N LYS A 95 17.19 -16.35 -24.45
CA LYS A 95 17.28 -15.83 -25.82
C LYS A 95 18.52 -14.97 -26.00
N GLY A 96 19.66 -15.62 -26.32
CA GLY A 96 20.71 -14.91 -27.00
C GLY A 96 22.07 -15.56 -26.94
N LYS A 97 22.46 -16.25 -28.03
CA LYS A 97 23.86 -16.23 -28.41
C LYS A 97 24.26 -14.78 -28.67
N GLY A 98 24.98 -14.17 -27.70
CA GLY A 98 25.51 -12.80 -27.82
C GLY A 98 24.59 -11.65 -27.35
N ARG A 99 23.37 -11.88 -26.83
CA ARG A 99 22.55 -10.84 -26.17
C ARG A 99 22.70 -10.95 -24.66
N GLN A 100 22.87 -9.80 -24.01
CA GLN A 100 22.84 -9.72 -22.56
C GLN A 100 21.44 -10.16 -22.06
N PRO A 101 21.36 -10.88 -20.92
CA PRO A 101 20.08 -11.12 -20.27
C PRO A 101 19.38 -9.78 -20.00
N ALA A 102 18.09 -9.71 -20.28
CA ALA A 102 17.30 -8.52 -20.04
C ALA A 102 16.22 -8.81 -19.01
N GLU A 103 15.88 -7.82 -18.23
CA GLU A 103 14.72 -7.86 -17.37
C GLU A 103 13.45 -7.84 -18.18
N ALA A 104 12.35 -8.27 -17.60
CA ALA A 104 11.04 -8.23 -18.24
C ALA A 104 9.96 -7.94 -17.20
N LEU A 105 8.89 -7.28 -17.65
CA LEU A 105 7.75 -6.89 -16.85
C LEU A 105 6.50 -7.57 -17.40
N VAL A 106 5.64 -7.99 -16.48
CA VAL A 106 4.31 -8.55 -16.77
C VAL A 106 3.30 -7.87 -15.85
N HIS A 107 2.22 -7.37 -16.43
CA HIS A 107 1.09 -6.82 -15.69
C HIS A 107 0.04 -7.90 -15.47
N PHE A 108 -0.55 -7.92 -14.29
CA PHE A 108 -1.71 -8.74 -13.94
C PHE A 108 -2.94 -7.83 -13.85
N TYR A 109 -3.94 -8.18 -14.64
CA TYR A 109 -5.22 -7.50 -14.65
C TYR A 109 -6.33 -8.43 -14.16
N TRP A 110 -7.32 -7.84 -13.48
CA TRP A 110 -8.58 -8.49 -13.16
C TRP A 110 -9.68 -7.95 -14.07
N ASP A 111 -10.35 -8.82 -14.82
CA ASP A 111 -11.52 -8.48 -15.60
C ASP A 111 -12.78 -8.60 -14.72
N LYS A 112 -13.44 -7.49 -14.45
CA LYS A 112 -14.66 -7.44 -13.62
C LYS A 112 -15.86 -8.11 -14.26
N GLN A 113 -15.92 -8.21 -15.60
CA GLN A 113 -17.01 -8.87 -16.32
C GLN A 113 -16.79 -10.39 -16.34
N GLU A 114 -15.60 -10.83 -16.73
CA GLU A 114 -15.27 -12.26 -16.82
C GLU A 114 -14.92 -12.89 -15.46
N GLN A 115 -14.79 -12.08 -14.42
CA GLN A 115 -14.43 -12.51 -13.06
C GLN A 115 -13.16 -13.40 -13.05
N ARG A 116 -12.14 -12.97 -13.80
CA ARG A 116 -10.88 -13.72 -13.93
C ARG A 116 -9.68 -12.82 -14.09
N TYR A 117 -8.54 -13.34 -13.72
CA TYR A 117 -7.25 -12.73 -14.02
C TYR A 117 -6.79 -13.04 -15.43
N PHE A 118 -6.04 -12.11 -16.00
CA PHE A 118 -5.22 -12.33 -17.19
C PHE A 118 -3.91 -11.56 -17.05
N ILE A 119 -2.90 -11.96 -17.84
CA ILE A 119 -1.61 -11.27 -17.89
C ILE A 119 -1.49 -10.49 -19.18
N ARG A 120 -0.79 -9.36 -19.11
CA ARG A 120 -0.38 -8.55 -20.24
C ARG A 120 1.11 -8.30 -20.17
N VAL A 121 1.80 -8.52 -21.29
CA VAL A 121 3.19 -8.11 -21.45
C VAL A 121 3.15 -6.76 -22.18
N PRO A 122 3.45 -5.64 -21.51
CA PRO A 122 3.43 -4.34 -22.16
C PRO A 122 4.55 -4.25 -23.18
N LYS A 123 4.45 -3.31 -24.13
CA LYS A 123 5.64 -2.86 -24.85
C LYS A 123 6.60 -2.29 -23.83
N GLN A 124 7.84 -2.70 -23.85
CA GLN A 124 8.81 -2.37 -22.82
C GLN A 124 10.19 -2.12 -23.41
N ILE A 125 10.89 -1.16 -22.85
CA ILE A 125 12.32 -0.95 -23.07
C ILE A 125 13.03 -1.68 -21.95
N VAL A 126 13.91 -2.61 -22.32
CA VAL A 126 14.55 -3.51 -21.37
C VAL A 126 16.06 -3.39 -21.41
N SER A 127 16.69 -3.49 -20.27
CA SER A 127 18.15 -3.56 -20.12
C SER A 127 18.54 -4.73 -19.20
N GLY A 128 19.80 -4.85 -18.86
CA GLY A 128 20.26 -5.83 -17.88
C GLY A 128 19.92 -5.47 -16.43
N VAL A 129 19.44 -4.25 -16.17
CA VAL A 129 19.24 -3.67 -14.83
C VAL A 129 17.99 -2.82 -14.70
N SER A 130 17.16 -2.74 -15.73
CA SER A 130 15.89 -1.99 -15.73
C SER A 130 14.92 -2.48 -16.77
N VAL A 131 13.64 -2.28 -16.50
CA VAL A 131 12.55 -2.47 -17.45
C VAL A 131 11.56 -1.31 -17.32
N ASP A 132 11.31 -0.63 -18.42
CA ASP A 132 10.36 0.49 -18.50
C ASP A 132 9.20 0.12 -19.42
N ALA A 133 7.98 0.11 -18.90
CA ALA A 133 6.78 -0.11 -19.71
C ALA A 133 6.44 1.14 -20.53
N LEU A 134 6.20 0.95 -21.81
CA LEU A 134 5.60 1.97 -22.66
C LEU A 134 4.08 1.91 -22.51
N LEU A 135 3.44 3.08 -22.39
CA LEU A 135 1.98 3.18 -22.33
C LEU A 135 1.40 2.85 -23.71
N ASP A 136 0.95 1.60 -23.89
CA ASP A 136 0.49 1.12 -25.20
C ASP A 136 -0.93 0.55 -25.23
N ASP A 137 -1.62 0.53 -24.11
CA ASP A 137 -2.95 -0.09 -23.99
C ASP A 137 -3.92 0.83 -23.24
N GLU A 138 -4.40 1.86 -23.99
CA GLU A 138 -5.29 2.87 -23.46
C GLU A 138 -6.60 2.26 -22.90
N GLU A 139 -7.13 1.22 -23.51
CA GLU A 139 -8.33 0.56 -23.07
C GLU A 139 -8.15 -0.07 -21.67
N LEU A 140 -7.03 -0.74 -21.42
CA LEU A 140 -6.74 -1.33 -20.11
C LEU A 140 -6.50 -0.30 -19.02
N MET A 141 -6.07 0.91 -19.41
CA MET A 141 -5.75 1.98 -18.47
C MET A 141 -6.97 2.84 -18.12
N THR A 142 -7.89 3.03 -19.06
CA THR A 142 -9.01 3.97 -18.93
C THR A 142 -10.36 3.32 -18.68
N SER A 143 -10.48 2.02 -18.96
CA SER A 143 -11.74 1.29 -18.82
C SER A 143 -11.99 0.90 -17.36
N ASP A 144 -13.20 1.20 -16.87
CA ASP A 144 -13.68 0.73 -15.57
C ASP A 144 -13.83 -0.79 -15.46
N ARG A 145 -13.73 -1.52 -16.57
CA ARG A 145 -13.82 -2.97 -16.62
C ARG A 145 -12.63 -3.66 -15.97
N TYR A 146 -11.44 -3.09 -16.14
CA TYR A 146 -10.20 -3.75 -15.75
C TYR A 146 -9.59 -3.13 -14.50
N ILE A 147 -9.09 -3.96 -13.61
CA ILE A 147 -8.28 -3.54 -12.45
C ILE A 147 -6.83 -3.95 -12.74
N HIS A 148 -5.93 -3.00 -12.85
CA HIS A 148 -4.50 -3.27 -12.87
C HIS A 148 -4.08 -3.67 -11.44
N TYR A 149 -4.00 -4.98 -11.22
CA TYR A 149 -3.86 -5.55 -9.89
C TYR A 149 -2.42 -5.62 -9.42
N ALA A 150 -1.51 -6.09 -10.28
CA ALA A 150 -0.12 -6.28 -9.91
C ALA A 150 0.83 -6.13 -11.08
N ASP A 151 2.06 -5.76 -10.75
CA ASP A 151 3.23 -5.75 -11.63
C ASP A 151 4.22 -6.80 -11.13
N LEU A 152 4.71 -7.65 -12.04
CA LEU A 152 5.78 -8.61 -11.77
C LEU A 152 6.92 -8.37 -12.75
N HIS A 153 8.10 -8.06 -12.24
CA HIS A 153 9.30 -7.94 -13.06
C HIS A 153 10.36 -8.95 -12.65
N SER A 154 11.30 -9.20 -13.55
CA SER A 154 12.39 -10.14 -13.32
C SER A 154 13.71 -9.41 -13.08
N HIS A 155 14.49 -9.89 -12.13
CA HIS A 155 15.86 -9.45 -11.85
C HIS A 155 16.94 -10.30 -12.55
N ASN A 156 16.62 -10.93 -13.69
CA ASN A 156 17.56 -11.78 -14.42
C ASN A 156 18.19 -12.88 -13.56
N ARG A 157 19.50 -12.69 -13.23
CA ARG A 157 20.29 -13.59 -12.39
C ARG A 157 20.55 -12.99 -10.98
N MET A 158 20.03 -11.82 -10.71
CA MET A 158 20.11 -11.20 -9.39
C MET A 158 19.09 -11.84 -8.42
N PRO A 159 19.28 -11.69 -7.12
CA PRO A 159 18.28 -12.12 -6.15
C PRO A 159 16.94 -11.42 -6.37
N ALA A 160 15.83 -12.13 -6.12
CA ALA A 160 14.47 -11.58 -6.14
C ALA A 160 14.24 -10.73 -4.87
N VAL A 161 14.78 -9.52 -4.86
CA VAL A 161 14.70 -8.54 -3.76
C VAL A 161 14.56 -7.17 -4.39
N PHE A 162 13.60 -6.38 -3.93
CA PHE A 162 13.41 -5.01 -4.40
C PHE A 162 14.69 -4.18 -4.24
N SER A 163 15.03 -3.45 -5.28
CA SER A 163 16.14 -2.49 -5.29
C SER A 163 15.65 -1.09 -4.92
N LYS A 164 16.59 -0.18 -4.68
CA LYS A 164 16.23 1.25 -4.47
C LYS A 164 15.61 1.89 -5.72
N THR A 165 15.91 1.38 -6.92
CA THR A 165 15.29 1.82 -8.17
C THR A 165 13.84 1.39 -8.20
N ASP A 166 13.54 0.13 -7.86
CA ASP A 166 12.17 -0.39 -7.79
C ASP A 166 11.33 0.43 -6.81
N ASP A 167 11.84 0.69 -5.60
CA ASP A 167 11.18 1.50 -4.58
C ASP A 167 10.86 2.93 -5.07
N HIS A 168 11.69 3.48 -5.97
CA HIS A 168 11.47 4.81 -6.53
C HIS A 168 10.39 4.82 -7.61
N ASP A 169 10.29 3.77 -8.39
CA ASP A 169 9.40 3.67 -9.55
C ASP A 169 8.00 3.12 -9.19
N GLU A 170 7.89 2.40 -8.06
CA GLU A 170 6.65 1.81 -7.55
C GLU A 170 5.76 2.83 -6.84
N ARG A 171 5.19 3.76 -7.59
CA ARG A 171 4.38 4.87 -7.03
C ARG A 171 2.87 4.64 -7.05
N ALA A 172 2.39 3.69 -7.81
CA ALA A 172 0.97 3.42 -7.92
C ALA A 172 0.49 2.50 -6.78
N THR A 173 -0.78 2.63 -6.38
CA THR A 173 -1.39 1.75 -5.36
C THR A 173 -1.78 0.41 -5.97
N ARG A 174 -0.82 -0.49 -6.10
CA ARG A 174 -1.00 -1.86 -6.61
C ARG A 174 0.00 -2.81 -5.95
N VAL A 175 -0.09 -4.10 -6.26
CA VAL A 175 0.87 -5.09 -5.77
C VAL A 175 2.08 -5.13 -6.69
N TYR A 176 3.28 -5.06 -6.13
CA TYR A 176 4.54 -5.21 -6.85
C TYR A 176 5.20 -6.52 -6.46
N MET A 177 5.79 -7.21 -7.43
CA MET A 177 6.43 -8.51 -7.27
C MET A 177 7.73 -8.58 -8.06
N VAL A 178 8.74 -9.25 -7.51
CA VAL A 178 10.03 -9.49 -8.14
C VAL A 178 10.47 -10.95 -7.94
#